data_feebd90a471db94e3601407dba7c2b59
#
_entry.id   feebd90a471db94e3601407dba7c2b59
#
_cell.length_a   1.000
_cell.length_b   1.000
_cell.length_c   1.000
_cell.angle_alpha   90.00
_cell.angle_beta   90.00
_cell.angle_gamma   90.00
#
_symmetry.space_group_name_H-M   'P 1'
#
loop_
_entity.id
_entity.type
_entity.pdbx_description
1 polymer ?
#
loop_
_entity_poly.entity_id
_entity_poly.type
_entity_poly.pdbx_seq_one_letter_code
_entity_poly.pdbx_strand_id
1 'polypeptide(L)'
;ALAYALAPSLKGKIEAQTAAAEKRAAEMRAWLAERPSKPGEHRAFWCHSARGLGGDRDWDASIRFLKENGFNAVIPNLAWGGVAFYSSQVLPVAADVATKGDAFAQCRAACRKYGVKMHVWKVCWNMGSHTSKAFEDQMAAAGRTQVDAKGRALRRWLCPSHPANQQLEIDAMVELAKKGADGVHFDYIRYPGGESCFCAGCRARFEAALGHAVTNWPGAVYGAKATLKREWTRFRTGNISRVVETVATRVRREAPGVQVSAALFRNPASDPETVAQDWPAWCRAGWLDFACHMDYVESAAMFRSQVRTQMEAVGKKVKLYPGIGLSCWENDGTDGVRLAKQIEAVRELGLGGFTVFNFDRRAERVLPLLRTGVTRED
;
A
#
# COMPACT_ATOMS: atom_id res chain seq x y z
N ALA A 1 -9.90 -53.77 4.97
CA ALA A 1 -8.70 -52.95 4.93
C ALA A 1 -7.87 -53.33 3.71
N LEU A 2 -8.08 -52.66 2.58
CA LEU A 2 -7.24 -52.80 1.37
C LEU A 2 -6.02 -51.88 1.58
N ALA A 3 -4.90 -52.45 2.05
CA ALA A 3 -3.61 -51.81 1.96
C ALA A 3 -3.22 -51.79 0.47
N TYR A 4 -3.33 -50.65 -0.17
CA TYR A 4 -2.70 -50.37 -1.46
C TYR A 4 -1.18 -50.39 -1.25
N ALA A 5 -0.52 -51.50 -1.48
CA ALA A 5 0.93 -51.53 -1.64
C ALA A 5 1.26 -50.78 -2.93
N LEU A 6 1.84 -49.58 -2.80
CA LEU A 6 2.37 -48.82 -3.91
C LEU A 6 3.34 -49.69 -4.70
N ALA A 7 3.17 -49.77 -6.03
CA ALA A 7 4.08 -50.54 -6.88
C ALA A 7 5.52 -50.11 -6.62
N PRO A 8 6.51 -51.01 -6.60
CA PRO A 8 7.93 -50.67 -6.26
C PRO A 8 8.49 -49.51 -7.10
N SER A 9 8.10 -49.40 -8.36
CA SER A 9 8.49 -48.29 -9.24
C SER A 9 7.92 -46.93 -8.81
N LEU A 10 6.72 -46.90 -8.20
CA LEU A 10 6.11 -45.68 -7.70
C LEU A 10 6.76 -45.26 -6.37
N LYS A 11 7.06 -46.22 -5.50
CA LYS A 11 7.80 -45.98 -4.26
C LYS A 11 9.19 -45.40 -4.54
N GLY A 12 9.97 -45.95 -5.45
CA GLY A 12 11.27 -45.41 -5.84
C GLY A 12 11.20 -43.99 -6.44
N LYS A 13 10.15 -43.69 -7.23
CA LYS A 13 9.93 -42.32 -7.75
C LYS A 13 9.61 -41.32 -6.62
N ILE A 14 8.80 -41.72 -5.65
CA ILE A 14 8.47 -40.85 -4.49
C ILE A 14 9.71 -40.62 -3.67
N GLU A 15 10.51 -41.64 -3.37
CA GLU A 15 11.77 -41.52 -2.62
C GLU A 15 12.77 -40.59 -3.32
N ALA A 16 12.95 -40.73 -4.63
CA ALA A 16 13.81 -39.87 -5.43
C ALA A 16 13.32 -38.39 -5.46
N GLN A 17 12.01 -38.18 -5.57
CA GLN A 17 11.41 -36.86 -5.53
C GLN A 17 11.56 -36.23 -4.14
N THR A 18 11.36 -37.00 -3.07
CA THR A 18 11.54 -36.54 -1.69
C THR A 18 12.99 -36.15 -1.44
N ALA A 19 13.96 -36.98 -1.81
CA ALA A 19 15.39 -36.70 -1.67
C ALA A 19 15.80 -35.44 -2.47
N ALA A 20 15.29 -35.27 -3.69
CA ALA A 20 15.54 -34.08 -4.49
C ALA A 20 14.91 -32.80 -3.89
N ALA A 21 13.75 -32.92 -3.24
CA ALA A 21 13.10 -31.82 -2.54
C ALA A 21 13.89 -31.43 -1.27
N GLU A 22 14.33 -32.40 -0.49
CA GLU A 22 15.16 -32.21 0.68
C GLU A 22 16.50 -31.54 0.36
N LYS A 23 17.17 -32.00 -0.69
CA LYS A 23 18.40 -31.41 -1.21
C LYS A 23 18.18 -29.94 -1.59
N ARG A 24 17.14 -29.62 -2.36
CA ARG A 24 16.81 -28.24 -2.73
C ARG A 24 16.48 -27.38 -1.52
N ALA A 25 15.78 -27.92 -0.54
CA ALA A 25 15.51 -27.21 0.71
C ALA A 25 16.77 -26.94 1.53
N ALA A 26 17.73 -27.88 1.57
CA ALA A 26 19.03 -27.69 2.22
C ALA A 26 19.87 -26.64 1.51
N GLU A 27 19.97 -26.69 0.18
CA GLU A 27 20.66 -25.69 -0.64
C GLU A 27 20.07 -24.29 -0.44
N MET A 28 18.74 -24.18 -0.35
CA MET A 28 18.07 -22.92 -0.08
C MET A 28 18.37 -22.40 1.32
N ARG A 29 18.33 -23.27 2.35
CA ARG A 29 18.71 -22.86 3.72
C ARG A 29 20.16 -22.38 3.79
N ALA A 30 21.09 -23.08 3.11
CA ALA A 30 22.47 -22.66 3.04
C ALA A 30 22.61 -21.28 2.33
N TRP A 31 21.95 -21.10 1.21
CA TRP A 31 21.93 -19.83 0.49
C TRP A 31 21.35 -18.67 1.32
N LEU A 32 20.30 -18.92 2.09
CA LEU A 32 19.71 -17.93 3.01
C LEU A 32 20.68 -17.58 4.14
N ALA A 33 21.33 -18.60 4.74
CA ALA A 33 22.21 -18.43 5.90
C ALA A 33 23.41 -17.49 5.63
N GLU A 34 23.85 -17.40 4.40
CA GLU A 34 24.94 -16.51 3.95
C GLU A 34 24.50 -15.05 3.74
N ARG A 35 23.21 -14.74 3.90
CA ARG A 35 22.59 -13.46 3.54
C ARG A 35 21.79 -12.85 4.68
N PRO A 36 22.44 -12.47 5.81
CA PRO A 36 21.72 -11.83 6.91
C PRO A 36 21.16 -10.46 6.51
N SER A 37 20.30 -9.91 7.34
CA SER A 37 19.80 -8.55 7.19
C SER A 37 20.94 -7.53 7.28
N LYS A 38 20.77 -6.40 6.61
CA LYS A 38 21.75 -5.32 6.67
C LYS A 38 21.44 -4.37 7.83
N PRO A 39 22.45 -3.84 8.53
CA PRO A 39 22.24 -2.82 9.55
C PRO A 39 21.44 -1.63 9.00
N GLY A 40 20.43 -1.19 9.74
CA GLY A 40 19.59 -0.05 9.34
C GLY A 40 18.63 -0.30 8.19
N GLU A 41 18.55 -1.54 7.67
CA GLU A 41 17.62 -1.90 6.60
C GLU A 41 16.15 -1.77 7.07
N HIS A 42 15.32 -1.05 6.30
CA HIS A 42 13.88 -0.98 6.54
C HIS A 42 13.23 -2.27 6.03
N ARG A 43 12.60 -3.01 6.93
CA ARG A 43 11.92 -4.27 6.65
C ARG A 43 10.48 -4.18 7.14
N ALA A 44 9.56 -3.84 6.25
CA ALA A 44 8.19 -3.55 6.59
C ALA A 44 7.19 -4.54 6.00
N PHE A 45 6.05 -4.66 6.65
CA PHE A 45 4.86 -5.30 6.11
C PHE A 45 3.67 -4.36 6.07
N TRP A 46 2.96 -4.31 4.94
CA TRP A 46 1.58 -3.84 4.94
C TRP A 46 0.69 -4.87 5.63
N CYS A 47 -0.19 -4.42 6.50
CA CYS A 47 -1.21 -5.26 7.13
C CYS A 47 -2.59 -4.71 6.77
N HIS A 48 -3.28 -5.40 5.86
CA HIS A 48 -4.60 -4.97 5.40
C HIS A 48 -5.67 -5.09 6.48
N SER A 49 -5.49 -5.98 7.45
CA SER A 49 -6.39 -6.12 8.59
C SER A 49 -6.15 -5.01 9.62
N ALA A 50 -7.22 -4.39 10.10
CA ALA A 50 -7.16 -3.46 11.22
C ALA A 50 -6.93 -4.15 12.58
N ARG A 51 -6.85 -5.48 12.63
CA ARG A 51 -6.80 -6.28 13.85
C ARG A 51 -5.57 -7.21 13.94
N GLY A 52 -4.51 -6.93 13.16
CA GLY A 52 -3.32 -7.76 13.07
C GLY A 52 -3.51 -8.95 12.15
N LEU A 53 -2.81 -10.07 12.38
CA LEU A 53 -2.92 -11.29 11.58
C LEU A 53 -4.31 -11.91 11.61
N GLY A 54 -5.14 -11.56 12.62
CA GLY A 54 -6.47 -12.10 12.81
C GLY A 54 -6.47 -13.52 13.42
N GLY A 55 -7.66 -14.13 13.50
CA GLY A 55 -7.84 -15.37 14.27
C GLY A 55 -7.55 -15.10 15.74
N ASP A 56 -6.71 -15.96 16.34
CA ASP A 56 -6.31 -15.87 17.76
C ASP A 56 -5.15 -14.87 18.01
N ARG A 57 -4.63 -14.24 16.96
CA ARG A 57 -3.52 -13.28 17.08
C ARG A 57 -4.02 -11.85 17.04
N ASP A 58 -4.09 -11.24 18.20
CA ASP A 58 -4.27 -9.80 18.38
C ASP A 58 -3.02 -9.02 17.92
N TRP A 59 -3.02 -7.70 18.14
CA TRP A 59 -1.87 -6.86 17.79
C TRP A 59 -0.61 -7.20 18.58
N ASP A 60 -0.70 -7.58 19.87
CA ASP A 60 0.49 -7.93 20.65
C ASP A 60 1.17 -9.17 20.09
N ALA A 61 0.42 -10.25 19.87
CA ALA A 61 0.94 -11.49 19.28
C ALA A 61 1.41 -11.28 17.82
N SER A 62 0.71 -10.45 17.05
CA SER A 62 1.08 -10.14 15.66
C SER A 62 2.39 -9.40 15.54
N ILE A 63 2.60 -8.35 16.34
CA ILE A 63 3.83 -7.54 16.30
C ILE A 63 5.02 -8.31 16.90
N ARG A 64 4.79 -9.09 17.96
CA ARG A 64 5.82 -9.99 18.48
C ARG A 64 6.30 -10.96 17.40
N PHE A 65 5.39 -11.63 16.72
CA PHE A 65 5.73 -12.56 15.63
C PHE A 65 6.48 -11.87 14.49
N LEU A 66 6.08 -10.65 14.11
CA LEU A 66 6.76 -9.86 13.09
C LEU A 66 8.21 -9.56 13.51
N LYS A 67 8.42 -9.07 14.76
CA LYS A 67 9.75 -8.76 15.30
C LYS A 67 10.63 -10.01 15.42
N GLU A 68 10.09 -11.10 15.93
CA GLU A 68 10.79 -12.39 16.04
C GLU A 68 11.27 -12.93 14.69
N ASN A 69 10.64 -12.51 13.59
CA ASN A 69 11.02 -12.87 12.23
C ASN A 69 11.85 -11.78 11.52
N GLY A 70 12.40 -10.83 12.29
CA GLY A 70 13.38 -9.86 11.80
C GLY A 70 12.81 -8.65 11.07
N PHE A 71 11.52 -8.39 11.16
CA PHE A 71 10.90 -7.18 10.62
C PHE A 71 10.87 -6.06 11.68
N ASN A 72 11.04 -4.81 11.23
CA ASN A 72 11.18 -3.66 12.12
C ASN A 72 10.14 -2.54 11.87
N ALA A 73 9.24 -2.76 10.92
CA ALA A 73 8.14 -1.83 10.67
C ALA A 73 6.87 -2.58 10.24
N VAL A 74 5.72 -2.01 10.57
CA VAL A 74 4.38 -2.44 10.13
C VAL A 74 3.60 -1.25 9.58
N ILE A 75 2.82 -1.49 8.55
CA ILE A 75 1.96 -0.48 7.91
C ILE A 75 0.50 -0.96 8.00
N PRO A 76 -0.16 -0.78 9.18
CA PRO A 76 -1.50 -1.26 9.42
C PRO A 76 -2.55 -0.39 8.74
N ASN A 77 -3.53 -0.98 8.06
CA ASN A 77 -4.68 -0.31 7.48
C ASN A 77 -5.70 0.02 8.57
N LEU A 78 -5.65 1.25 9.07
CA LEU A 78 -6.52 1.68 10.18
C LEU A 78 -7.56 2.72 9.77
N ALA A 79 -7.53 3.19 8.52
CA ALA A 79 -8.51 4.16 8.02
C ALA A 79 -8.78 4.02 6.52
N TRP A 80 -10.01 4.31 6.12
CA TRP A 80 -10.47 4.46 4.75
C TRP A 80 -11.07 5.85 4.55
N GLY A 81 -11.50 6.18 3.35
CA GLY A 81 -12.12 7.48 3.06
C GLY A 81 -13.43 7.77 3.83
N GLY A 82 -14.04 6.77 4.42
CA GLY A 82 -15.30 6.91 5.13
C GLY A 82 -15.37 6.25 6.51
N VAL A 83 -14.27 5.67 7.01
CA VAL A 83 -14.28 4.96 8.30
C VAL A 83 -12.89 4.90 8.92
N ALA A 84 -12.82 4.99 10.25
CA ALA A 84 -11.64 4.78 11.07
C ALA A 84 -11.85 3.60 12.04
N PHE A 85 -10.85 2.73 12.20
CA PHE A 85 -10.83 1.65 13.18
C PHE A 85 -10.20 2.07 14.52
N TYR A 86 -10.31 3.35 14.83
CA TYR A 86 -9.81 4.00 16.05
C TYR A 86 -10.73 5.17 16.42
N SER A 87 -10.60 5.72 17.61
CA SER A 87 -11.33 6.90 18.07
C SER A 87 -10.89 8.13 17.28
N SER A 88 -11.57 8.42 16.17
CA SER A 88 -11.34 9.54 15.27
C SER A 88 -12.29 10.70 15.57
N GLN A 89 -11.78 11.94 15.43
CA GLN A 89 -12.58 13.16 15.43
C GLN A 89 -12.90 13.66 14.01
N VAL A 90 -12.35 12.99 13.00
CA VAL A 90 -12.43 13.40 11.59
C VAL A 90 -13.30 12.45 10.77
N LEU A 91 -13.10 11.15 10.96
CA LEU A 91 -13.79 10.10 10.21
C LEU A 91 -14.86 9.41 11.08
N PRO A 92 -15.93 8.89 10.49
CA PRO A 92 -16.83 7.98 11.20
C PRO A 92 -16.05 6.80 11.80
N VAL A 93 -16.34 6.49 13.06
CA VAL A 93 -15.71 5.39 13.76
C VAL A 93 -16.41 4.07 13.40
N ALA A 94 -15.64 3.03 13.10
CA ALA A 94 -16.18 1.71 12.81
C ALA A 94 -16.94 1.15 14.02
N ALA A 95 -18.08 0.52 13.77
CA ALA A 95 -18.95 0.01 14.84
C ALA A 95 -18.25 -1.00 15.77
N ASP A 96 -17.30 -1.77 15.24
CA ASP A 96 -16.57 -2.77 16.01
C ASP A 96 -15.50 -2.19 16.96
N VAL A 97 -15.21 -0.90 16.90
CA VAL A 97 -14.33 -0.23 17.86
C VAL A 97 -14.89 -0.29 19.28
N ALA A 98 -16.22 -0.20 19.42
CA ALA A 98 -16.88 -0.29 20.72
C ALA A 98 -16.69 -1.65 21.40
N THR A 99 -16.60 -2.74 20.62
CA THR A 99 -16.51 -4.11 21.14
C THR A 99 -15.10 -4.68 21.09
N LYS A 100 -14.29 -4.32 20.06
CA LYS A 100 -12.94 -4.84 19.85
C LYS A 100 -11.85 -3.85 20.29
N GLY A 101 -12.22 -2.64 20.70
CA GLY A 101 -11.29 -1.60 21.11
C GLY A 101 -10.67 -0.81 19.95
N ASP A 102 -9.92 0.21 20.31
CA ASP A 102 -9.20 1.12 19.41
C ASP A 102 -7.98 0.43 18.79
N ALA A 103 -8.05 0.15 17.49
CA ALA A 103 -7.00 -0.59 16.77
C ALA A 103 -5.68 0.20 16.70
N PHE A 104 -5.74 1.53 16.63
CA PHE A 104 -4.54 2.37 16.64
C PHE A 104 -3.82 2.24 17.99
N ALA A 105 -4.55 2.38 19.08
CA ALA A 105 -3.98 2.27 20.43
C ALA A 105 -3.37 0.89 20.69
N GLN A 106 -4.07 -0.18 20.30
CA GLN A 106 -3.61 -1.56 20.45
C GLN A 106 -2.33 -1.84 19.63
N CYS A 107 -2.34 -1.49 18.34
CA CYS A 107 -1.17 -1.67 17.47
C CYS A 107 0.03 -0.85 17.96
N ARG A 108 -0.20 0.42 18.34
CA ARG A 108 0.87 1.28 18.83
C ARG A 108 1.49 0.80 20.14
N ALA A 109 0.70 0.29 21.07
CA ALA A 109 1.19 -0.29 22.31
C ALA A 109 2.10 -1.50 22.03
N ALA A 110 1.66 -2.40 21.15
CA ALA A 110 2.45 -3.55 20.72
C ALA A 110 3.75 -3.12 20.00
N CYS A 111 3.67 -2.17 19.08
CA CYS A 111 4.83 -1.66 18.35
C CYS A 111 5.88 -1.04 19.29
N ARG A 112 5.46 -0.26 20.30
CA ARG A 112 6.36 0.29 21.31
C ARG A 112 7.02 -0.80 22.16
N LYS A 113 6.25 -1.80 22.57
CA LYS A 113 6.72 -2.92 23.40
C LYS A 113 7.83 -3.72 22.71
N TYR A 114 7.72 -3.94 21.42
CA TYR A 114 8.65 -4.77 20.64
C TYR A 114 9.65 -3.97 19.78
N GLY A 115 9.63 -2.64 19.85
CA GLY A 115 10.55 -1.80 19.06
C GLY A 115 10.32 -1.84 17.56
N VAL A 116 9.04 -2.00 17.13
CA VAL A 116 8.63 -1.99 15.72
C VAL A 116 8.05 -0.62 15.39
N LYS A 117 8.39 -0.05 14.22
CA LYS A 117 7.83 1.21 13.75
C LYS A 117 6.43 1.02 13.19
N MET A 118 5.51 1.95 13.49
CA MET A 118 4.13 1.93 13.02
C MET A 118 3.88 3.08 12.03
N HIS A 119 3.71 2.75 10.75
CA HIS A 119 3.31 3.69 9.71
C HIS A 119 1.85 3.44 9.35
N VAL A 120 0.95 4.32 9.78
CA VAL A 120 -0.49 4.06 9.63
C VAL A 120 -0.93 4.23 8.18
N TRP A 121 -1.44 3.15 7.60
CA TRP A 121 -1.99 3.12 6.25
C TRP A 121 -3.43 3.64 6.25
N LYS A 122 -3.65 4.70 5.47
CA LYS A 122 -4.96 5.21 5.14
C LYS A 122 -5.25 5.02 3.65
N VAL A 123 -6.34 4.34 3.34
CA VAL A 123 -6.89 4.29 1.98
C VAL A 123 -7.63 5.59 1.71
N CYS A 124 -7.16 6.35 0.72
CA CYS A 124 -7.73 7.63 0.34
C CYS A 124 -8.88 7.47 -0.66
N TRP A 125 -9.86 8.34 -0.60
CA TRP A 125 -11.00 8.46 -1.51
C TRP A 125 -11.96 7.28 -1.52
N ASN A 126 -11.49 6.04 -1.36
CA ASN A 126 -12.37 4.88 -1.25
C ASN A 126 -12.90 4.77 0.18
N MET A 127 -14.21 4.76 0.33
CA MET A 127 -14.85 4.76 1.65
C MET A 127 -14.73 3.41 2.36
N GLY A 128 -14.46 2.31 1.62
CA GLY A 128 -14.32 0.97 2.18
C GLY A 128 -15.67 0.29 2.44
N SER A 129 -15.60 -1.02 2.76
CA SER A 129 -16.79 -1.83 3.00
C SER A 129 -17.39 -1.68 4.41
N HIS A 130 -16.63 -1.13 5.34
CA HIS A 130 -17.04 -0.91 6.73
C HIS A 130 -17.65 0.48 6.97
N THR A 131 -17.71 1.32 5.94
CA THR A 131 -18.38 2.63 6.01
C THR A 131 -19.89 2.43 6.18
N SER A 132 -20.50 3.21 7.06
CA SER A 132 -21.94 3.15 7.25
C SER A 132 -22.68 3.62 6.01
N LYS A 133 -23.81 2.97 5.72
CA LYS A 133 -24.69 3.39 4.61
C LYS A 133 -25.14 4.85 4.74
N ALA A 134 -25.39 5.31 5.97
CA ALA A 134 -25.77 6.70 6.22
C ALA A 134 -24.71 7.70 5.74
N PHE A 135 -23.42 7.40 5.98
CA PHE A 135 -22.33 8.25 5.49
C PHE A 135 -22.19 8.17 3.96
N GLU A 136 -22.31 6.97 3.37
CA GLU A 136 -22.32 6.82 1.91
C GLU A 136 -23.43 7.65 1.26
N ASP A 137 -24.65 7.60 1.81
CA ASP A 137 -25.81 8.33 1.32
C ASP A 137 -25.65 9.84 1.51
N GLN A 138 -25.10 10.29 2.64
CA GLN A 138 -24.76 11.69 2.89
C GLN A 138 -23.77 12.23 1.84
N MET A 139 -22.69 11.48 1.56
CA MET A 139 -21.69 11.89 0.56
C MET A 139 -22.30 11.95 -0.85
N ALA A 140 -23.15 10.98 -1.18
CA ALA A 140 -23.84 10.97 -2.48
C ALA A 140 -24.79 12.14 -2.63
N ALA A 141 -25.65 12.41 -1.62
CA ALA A 141 -26.59 13.53 -1.63
C ALA A 141 -25.89 14.89 -1.71
N ALA A 142 -24.71 15.02 -1.10
CA ALA A 142 -23.89 16.22 -1.16
C ALA A 142 -23.09 16.38 -2.47
N GLY A 143 -23.24 15.48 -3.47
CA GLY A 143 -22.51 15.51 -4.73
C GLY A 143 -21.00 15.27 -4.56
N ARG A 144 -20.58 14.60 -3.47
CA ARG A 144 -19.20 14.37 -3.11
C ARG A 144 -18.62 13.06 -3.63
N THR A 145 -19.43 12.23 -4.30
CA THR A 145 -18.99 10.96 -4.89
C THR A 145 -18.61 11.12 -6.38
N GLN A 146 -17.86 10.15 -6.89
CA GLN A 146 -17.42 10.15 -8.28
C GLN A 146 -18.52 9.66 -9.23
N VAL A 147 -18.38 10.06 -10.50
CA VAL A 147 -19.19 9.59 -11.63
C VAL A 147 -18.24 9.18 -12.76
N ASP A 148 -18.47 8.01 -13.36
CA ASP A 148 -17.63 7.54 -14.46
C ASP A 148 -18.03 8.19 -15.82
N ALA A 149 -17.28 7.87 -16.88
CA ALA A 149 -17.48 8.40 -18.21
C ALA A 149 -18.82 7.99 -18.85
N LYS A 150 -19.51 6.98 -18.31
CA LYS A 150 -20.83 6.52 -18.74
C LYS A 150 -21.97 7.12 -17.90
N GLY A 151 -21.66 8.04 -17.00
CA GLY A 151 -22.63 8.66 -16.09
C GLY A 151 -23.01 7.80 -14.90
N ARG A 152 -22.33 6.68 -14.63
CA ARG A 152 -22.64 5.80 -13.49
C ARG A 152 -22.00 6.34 -12.22
N ALA A 153 -22.77 6.40 -11.14
CA ALA A 153 -22.28 6.82 -9.83
C ALA A 153 -21.33 5.77 -9.22
N LEU A 154 -20.13 6.18 -8.86
CA LEU A 154 -19.17 5.40 -8.10
C LEU A 154 -19.33 5.74 -6.61
N ARG A 155 -20.42 5.26 -6.01
CA ARG A 155 -20.91 5.70 -4.68
C ARG A 155 -19.89 5.56 -3.54
N ARG A 156 -18.96 4.62 -3.63
CA ARG A 156 -17.92 4.40 -2.61
C ARG A 156 -16.62 5.15 -2.89
N TRP A 157 -16.61 6.03 -3.90
CA TRP A 157 -15.44 6.83 -4.23
C TRP A 157 -15.73 8.31 -4.05
N LEU A 158 -15.03 8.93 -3.11
CA LEU A 158 -15.05 10.39 -2.93
C LEU A 158 -14.36 11.08 -4.09
N CYS A 159 -14.94 12.17 -4.58
CA CYS A 159 -14.39 12.95 -5.68
C CYS A 159 -13.14 13.73 -5.22
N PRO A 160 -11.93 13.47 -5.78
CA PRO A 160 -10.71 14.15 -5.37
C PRO A 160 -10.68 15.65 -5.68
N SER A 161 -11.49 16.13 -6.62
CA SER A 161 -11.54 17.57 -6.90
C SER A 161 -12.46 18.34 -5.96
N HIS A 162 -13.26 17.64 -5.12
CA HIS A 162 -14.19 18.30 -4.20
C HIS A 162 -13.43 18.84 -2.96
N PRO A 163 -13.48 20.17 -2.66
CA PRO A 163 -12.67 20.75 -1.58
C PRO A 163 -12.88 20.12 -0.21
N ALA A 164 -14.16 19.83 0.17
CA ALA A 164 -14.44 19.18 1.44
C ALA A 164 -13.95 17.74 1.53
N ASN A 165 -13.75 17.04 0.39
CA ASN A 165 -13.12 15.73 0.38
C ASN A 165 -11.60 15.84 0.54
N GLN A 166 -10.98 16.82 -0.13
CA GLN A 166 -9.55 17.10 0.07
C GLN A 166 -9.26 17.42 1.53
N GLN A 167 -10.09 18.27 2.15
CA GLN A 167 -9.94 18.62 3.57
C GLN A 167 -10.11 17.41 4.48
N LEU A 168 -11.10 16.54 4.21
CA LEU A 168 -11.33 15.31 4.96
C LEU A 168 -10.10 14.38 4.92
N GLU A 169 -9.51 14.19 3.74
CA GLU A 169 -8.31 13.37 3.57
C GLU A 169 -7.11 13.96 4.30
N ILE A 170 -6.91 15.28 4.18
CA ILE A 170 -5.82 15.99 4.85
C ILE A 170 -5.95 15.88 6.38
N ASP A 171 -7.13 16.20 6.91
CA ASP A 171 -7.33 16.21 8.36
C ASP A 171 -7.21 14.81 8.97
N ALA A 172 -7.69 13.77 8.28
CA ALA A 172 -7.54 12.40 8.74
C ALA A 172 -6.07 11.94 8.79
N MET A 173 -5.26 12.31 7.79
CA MET A 173 -3.82 11.99 7.79
C MET A 173 -3.07 12.75 8.90
N VAL A 174 -3.40 14.02 9.10
CA VAL A 174 -2.79 14.84 10.16
C VAL A 174 -3.22 14.36 11.55
N GLU A 175 -4.48 13.95 11.72
CA GLU A 175 -4.97 13.33 12.96
C GLU A 175 -4.14 12.10 13.34
N LEU A 176 -3.90 11.19 12.40
CA LEU A 176 -3.10 9.98 12.61
C LEU A 176 -1.65 10.32 13.03
N ALA A 177 -1.05 11.31 12.39
CA ALA A 177 0.28 11.80 12.76
C ALA A 177 0.30 12.35 14.20
N LYS A 178 -0.67 13.17 14.57
CA LYS A 178 -0.78 13.78 15.91
C LYS A 178 -1.12 12.77 17.01
N LYS A 179 -1.77 11.65 16.66
CA LYS A 179 -1.99 10.54 17.60
C LYS A 179 -0.67 9.80 17.94
N GLY A 180 0.40 10.12 17.24
CA GLY A 180 1.75 9.67 17.54
C GLY A 180 2.13 8.39 16.79
N ALA A 181 1.66 8.17 15.58
CA ALA A 181 2.26 7.20 14.66
C ALA A 181 3.74 7.55 14.39
N ASP A 182 4.56 6.57 14.04
CA ASP A 182 5.92 6.84 13.55
C ASP A 182 5.90 7.36 12.11
N GLY A 183 4.84 7.06 11.37
CA GLY A 183 4.58 7.58 10.04
C GLY A 183 3.12 7.46 9.64
N VAL A 184 2.74 8.22 8.61
CA VAL A 184 1.46 8.12 7.91
C VAL A 184 1.70 7.71 6.47
N HIS A 185 0.90 6.78 5.99
CA HIS A 185 1.10 6.11 4.71
C HIS A 185 -0.14 6.24 3.84
N PHE A 186 0.01 6.96 2.72
CA PHE A 186 -1.04 7.06 1.71
C PHE A 186 -1.19 5.76 0.92
N ASP A 187 -2.41 5.33 0.71
CA ASP A 187 -2.76 4.41 -0.35
C ASP A 187 -4.02 4.89 -1.07
N TYR A 188 -4.24 4.41 -2.28
CA TYR A 188 -5.33 4.92 -3.14
C TYR A 188 -5.30 6.45 -3.29
N ILE A 189 -4.19 7.10 -3.06
CA ILE A 189 -3.99 8.54 -3.31
C ILE A 189 -3.94 8.81 -4.82
N ARG A 190 -5.08 8.57 -5.46
CA ARG A 190 -5.28 8.53 -6.90
C ARG A 190 -6.76 8.44 -7.25
N TYR A 191 -7.09 8.59 -8.53
CA TYR A 191 -8.39 8.17 -9.06
C TYR A 191 -8.41 6.64 -9.26
N PRO A 192 -9.60 5.99 -9.33
CA PRO A 192 -9.67 4.55 -9.61
C PRO A 192 -9.13 4.20 -11.00
N GLY A 193 -9.30 5.08 -11.98
CA GLY A 193 -8.82 4.92 -13.35
C GLY A 193 -8.99 6.20 -14.17
N GLY A 194 -8.68 6.13 -15.45
CA GLY A 194 -8.85 7.24 -16.40
C GLY A 194 -10.31 7.55 -16.71
N GLU A 195 -11.20 6.60 -16.50
CA GLU A 195 -12.65 6.69 -16.71
C GLU A 195 -13.42 7.43 -15.62
N SER A 196 -12.75 8.09 -14.68
CA SER A 196 -13.35 8.90 -13.61
C SER A 196 -12.42 10.05 -13.16
N CYS A 197 -12.94 11.12 -12.56
CA CYS A 197 -14.30 11.43 -12.18
C CYS A 197 -14.87 12.50 -13.13
N PHE A 198 -16.09 12.29 -13.66
CA PHE A 198 -16.77 13.21 -14.57
C PHE A 198 -18.06 13.79 -13.98
N CYS A 199 -18.16 13.87 -12.65
CA CYS A 199 -19.31 14.49 -11.97
C CYS A 199 -19.45 15.98 -12.34
N ALA A 200 -20.65 16.52 -12.16
CA ALA A 200 -20.94 17.94 -12.45
C ALA A 200 -19.98 18.90 -11.74
N GLY A 201 -19.59 18.59 -10.48
CA GLY A 201 -18.62 19.38 -9.74
C GLY A 201 -17.20 19.33 -10.34
N CYS A 202 -16.76 18.18 -10.88
CA CYS A 202 -15.48 18.10 -11.61
C CYS A 202 -15.51 18.98 -12.85
N ARG A 203 -16.59 18.89 -13.64
CA ARG A 203 -16.77 19.71 -14.83
C ARG A 203 -16.70 21.20 -14.49
N ALA A 204 -17.51 21.66 -13.57
CA ALA A 204 -17.55 23.06 -13.16
C ALA A 204 -16.18 23.61 -12.68
N ARG A 205 -15.46 22.83 -11.85
CA ARG A 205 -14.13 23.23 -11.36
C ARG A 205 -13.07 23.19 -12.47
N PHE A 206 -13.18 22.27 -13.41
CA PHE A 206 -12.28 22.21 -14.57
C PHE A 206 -12.53 23.38 -15.52
N GLU A 207 -13.80 23.68 -15.85
CA GLU A 207 -14.18 24.84 -16.68
C GLU A 207 -13.73 26.17 -16.04
N ALA A 208 -13.87 26.28 -14.73
CA ALA A 208 -13.34 27.44 -13.99
C ALA A 208 -11.80 27.57 -14.08
N ALA A 209 -11.09 26.43 -14.05
CA ALA A 209 -9.63 26.43 -14.20
C ALA A 209 -9.17 26.72 -15.64
N LEU A 210 -9.99 26.39 -16.65
CA LEU A 210 -9.72 26.72 -18.05
C LEU A 210 -10.09 28.16 -18.42
N GLY A 211 -11.04 28.77 -17.68
CA GLY A 211 -11.59 30.08 -18.02
C GLY A 211 -12.69 30.07 -19.07
N HIS A 212 -13.14 28.88 -19.51
CA HIS A 212 -14.22 28.73 -20.49
C HIS A 212 -14.99 27.41 -20.33
N ALA A 213 -16.22 27.37 -20.87
CA ALA A 213 -17.04 26.16 -20.85
C ALA A 213 -16.48 25.09 -21.79
N VAL A 214 -16.68 23.83 -21.43
CA VAL A 214 -16.31 22.67 -22.25
C VAL A 214 -17.54 22.09 -22.92
N THR A 215 -17.56 22.16 -24.23
CA THR A 215 -18.54 21.45 -25.08
C THR A 215 -18.18 19.96 -25.15
N ASN A 216 -19.13 19.09 -25.45
CA ASN A 216 -18.92 17.65 -25.61
C ASN A 216 -18.30 16.99 -24.37
N TRP A 217 -18.87 17.21 -23.18
CA TRP A 217 -18.45 16.55 -21.95
C TRP A 217 -19.02 15.11 -21.83
N PRO A 218 -18.22 14.07 -21.45
CA PRO A 218 -16.79 14.12 -21.16
C PRO A 218 -15.89 13.89 -22.39
N GLY A 219 -16.41 13.79 -23.59
CA GLY A 219 -15.68 13.45 -24.83
C GLY A 219 -14.50 14.36 -25.14
N ALA A 220 -14.57 15.64 -24.73
CA ALA A 220 -13.46 16.58 -24.91
C ALA A 220 -12.22 16.26 -24.05
N VAL A 221 -12.39 15.56 -22.94
CA VAL A 221 -11.33 15.27 -21.95
C VAL A 221 -10.98 13.78 -21.84
N TYR A 222 -11.84 12.90 -22.38
CA TYR A 222 -11.67 11.45 -22.24
C TYR A 222 -11.94 10.72 -23.56
N GLY A 223 -11.12 9.73 -23.87
CA GLY A 223 -11.18 8.91 -25.08
C GLY A 223 -10.15 9.31 -26.13
N ALA A 224 -10.12 8.56 -27.24
CA ALA A 224 -9.09 8.70 -28.28
C ALA A 224 -9.11 10.06 -29.02
N LYS A 225 -10.27 10.71 -29.08
CA LYS A 225 -10.47 12.01 -29.77
C LYS A 225 -10.51 13.19 -28.78
N ALA A 226 -10.11 13.01 -27.54
CA ALA A 226 -10.13 14.06 -26.51
C ALA A 226 -9.14 15.18 -26.86
N THR A 227 -9.63 16.41 -27.01
CA THR A 227 -8.83 17.59 -27.37
C THR A 227 -8.21 18.30 -26.17
N LEU A 228 -8.77 18.10 -24.98
CA LEU A 228 -8.33 18.71 -23.72
C LEU A 228 -7.73 17.66 -22.75
N LYS A 229 -7.21 16.56 -23.28
CA LYS A 229 -6.68 15.45 -22.48
C LYS A 229 -5.53 15.88 -21.57
N ARG A 230 -4.63 16.73 -22.06
CA ARG A 230 -3.47 17.20 -21.31
C ARG A 230 -3.87 18.14 -20.16
N GLU A 231 -4.79 19.05 -20.39
CA GLU A 231 -5.35 19.98 -19.40
C GLU A 231 -6.10 19.21 -18.32
N TRP A 232 -6.88 18.21 -18.74
CA TRP A 232 -7.60 17.32 -17.82
C TRP A 232 -6.66 16.49 -16.95
N THR A 233 -5.61 15.92 -17.52
CA THR A 233 -4.57 15.20 -16.75
C THR A 233 -3.94 16.13 -15.73
N ARG A 234 -3.56 17.34 -16.10
CA ARG A 234 -3.00 18.35 -15.17
C ARG A 234 -3.98 18.72 -14.06
N PHE A 235 -5.26 18.88 -14.38
CA PHE A 235 -6.29 19.15 -13.37
C PHE A 235 -6.43 18.00 -12.39
N ARG A 236 -6.49 16.76 -12.87
CA ARG A 236 -6.60 15.55 -12.02
C ARG A 236 -5.38 15.38 -11.13
N THR A 237 -4.18 15.43 -11.69
CA THR A 237 -2.93 15.30 -10.93
C THR A 237 -2.77 16.43 -9.92
N GLY A 238 -3.15 17.65 -10.26
CA GLY A 238 -3.15 18.80 -9.35
C GLY A 238 -4.06 18.61 -8.13
N ASN A 239 -5.22 17.99 -8.29
CA ASN A 239 -6.13 17.68 -7.18
C ASN A 239 -5.51 16.68 -6.18
N ILE A 240 -4.84 15.66 -6.68
CA ILE A 240 -4.18 14.67 -5.83
C ILE A 240 -2.91 15.26 -5.18
N SER A 241 -2.06 15.90 -5.97
CA SER A 241 -0.79 16.47 -5.51
C SER A 241 -0.99 17.51 -4.40
N ARG A 242 -2.03 18.33 -4.48
CA ARG A 242 -2.38 19.31 -3.43
C ARG A 242 -2.60 18.64 -2.06
N VAL A 243 -3.26 17.49 -2.03
CA VAL A 243 -3.50 16.75 -0.79
C VAL A 243 -2.17 16.21 -0.24
N VAL A 244 -1.33 15.62 -1.08
CA VAL A 244 -0.02 15.09 -0.68
C VAL A 244 0.88 16.21 -0.14
N GLU A 245 0.99 17.32 -0.86
CA GLU A 245 1.75 18.51 -0.44
C GLU A 245 1.27 19.08 0.89
N THR A 246 -0.06 19.25 1.02
CA THR A 246 -0.64 19.84 2.23
C THR A 246 -0.42 18.94 3.45
N VAL A 247 -0.61 17.61 3.29
CA VAL A 247 -0.34 16.67 4.37
C VAL A 247 1.13 16.68 4.75
N ALA A 248 2.04 16.60 3.77
CA ALA A 248 3.47 16.64 4.03
C ALA A 248 3.90 17.91 4.80
N THR A 249 3.39 19.05 4.38
CA THR A 249 3.66 20.34 5.03
C THR A 249 3.10 20.40 6.45
N ARG A 250 1.83 19.98 6.62
CA ARG A 250 1.18 20.01 7.93
C ARG A 250 1.76 18.99 8.90
N VAL A 251 2.04 17.77 8.46
CA VAL A 251 2.67 16.76 9.31
C VAL A 251 4.03 17.21 9.81
N ARG A 252 4.88 17.78 8.94
CA ARG A 252 6.19 18.31 9.36
C ARG A 252 6.08 19.41 10.40
N ARG A 253 5.06 20.26 10.30
CA ARG A 253 4.81 21.35 11.24
C ARG A 253 4.15 20.89 12.55
N GLU A 254 3.10 20.04 12.44
CA GLU A 254 2.18 19.72 13.54
C GLU A 254 2.55 18.43 14.29
N ALA A 255 3.37 17.57 13.68
CA ALA A 255 3.87 16.32 14.25
C ALA A 255 5.32 16.06 13.80
N PRO A 256 6.28 16.89 14.20
CA PRO A 256 7.67 16.77 13.76
C PRO A 256 8.25 15.41 14.11
N GLY A 257 8.98 14.82 13.16
CA GLY A 257 9.56 13.47 13.25
C GLY A 257 8.66 12.35 12.71
N VAL A 258 7.37 12.61 12.44
CA VAL A 258 6.48 11.66 11.79
C VAL A 258 6.75 11.63 10.28
N GLN A 259 6.99 10.44 9.73
CA GLN A 259 7.30 10.26 8.32
C GLN A 259 6.03 10.23 7.46
N VAL A 260 6.14 10.73 6.23
CA VAL A 260 5.07 10.68 5.22
C VAL A 260 5.50 9.76 4.08
N SER A 261 4.70 8.77 3.77
CA SER A 261 5.02 7.79 2.72
C SER A 261 3.78 7.41 1.91
N ALA A 262 3.97 6.69 0.80
CA ALA A 262 2.86 6.31 -0.06
C ALA A 262 3.07 4.95 -0.75
N ALA A 263 1.98 4.19 -0.89
CA ALA A 263 1.86 3.11 -1.86
C ALA A 263 1.60 3.72 -3.25
N LEU A 264 2.46 3.39 -4.19
CA LEU A 264 2.49 4.01 -5.51
C LEU A 264 2.36 2.99 -6.63
N PHE A 265 1.80 3.41 -7.74
CA PHE A 265 1.84 2.64 -8.97
C PHE A 265 3.27 2.59 -9.54
N ARG A 266 3.50 1.72 -10.52
CA ARG A 266 4.86 1.33 -10.95
C ARG A 266 5.44 2.16 -12.07
N ASN A 267 4.59 2.81 -12.88
CA ASN A 267 5.00 3.37 -14.15
C ASN A 267 4.98 4.91 -14.11
N PRO A 268 6.15 5.57 -13.98
CA PRO A 268 6.23 7.02 -13.89
C PRO A 268 5.68 7.76 -15.12
N ALA A 269 5.67 7.11 -16.28
CA ALA A 269 5.21 7.74 -17.52
C ALA A 269 3.68 7.68 -17.70
N SER A 270 3.03 6.59 -17.26
CA SER A 270 1.59 6.40 -17.48
C SER A 270 0.71 6.74 -16.26
N ASP A 271 1.24 6.63 -15.05
CA ASP A 271 0.46 6.80 -13.83
C ASP A 271 -0.17 8.19 -13.67
N PRO A 272 0.49 9.31 -14.09
CA PRO A 272 -0.14 10.62 -14.07
C PRO A 272 -1.41 10.70 -14.95
N GLU A 273 -1.41 10.05 -16.12
CA GLU A 273 -2.56 10.04 -17.01
C GLU A 273 -3.63 9.04 -16.56
N THR A 274 -3.23 7.82 -16.24
CA THR A 274 -4.18 6.73 -15.99
C THR A 274 -4.91 6.88 -14.65
N VAL A 275 -4.18 7.20 -13.59
CA VAL A 275 -4.73 7.28 -12.22
C VAL A 275 -4.49 8.64 -11.53
N ALA A 276 -3.91 9.60 -12.25
CA ALA A 276 -3.55 10.92 -11.74
C ALA A 276 -2.56 10.91 -10.55
N GLN A 277 -1.68 9.92 -10.50
CA GLN A 277 -0.67 9.77 -9.47
C GLN A 277 0.67 10.27 -10.01
N ASP A 278 0.95 11.57 -9.89
CA ASP A 278 2.23 12.18 -10.32
C ASP A 278 3.29 12.07 -9.22
N TRP A 279 3.55 10.83 -8.81
CA TRP A 279 4.52 10.54 -7.76
C TRP A 279 5.96 10.98 -8.11
N PRO A 280 6.41 11.02 -9.38
CA PRO A 280 7.72 11.60 -9.69
C PRO A 280 7.83 13.07 -9.28
N ALA A 281 6.77 13.86 -9.46
CA ALA A 281 6.74 15.25 -9.00
C ALA A 281 6.78 15.35 -7.47
N TRP A 282 6.06 14.47 -6.75
CA TRP A 282 6.08 14.45 -5.28
C TRP A 282 7.45 14.10 -4.73
N CYS A 283 8.15 13.16 -5.36
CA CYS A 283 9.52 12.79 -4.99
C CYS A 283 10.52 13.92 -5.26
N ARG A 284 10.43 14.58 -6.44
CA ARG A 284 11.28 15.75 -6.73
C ARG A 284 11.07 16.90 -5.75
N ALA A 285 9.81 17.14 -5.35
CA ALA A 285 9.46 18.16 -4.35
C ALA A 285 9.88 17.75 -2.93
N GLY A 286 10.14 16.46 -2.68
CA GLY A 286 10.49 15.94 -1.36
C GLY A 286 9.29 15.92 -0.40
N TRP A 287 8.06 15.71 -0.91
CA TRP A 287 6.87 15.63 -0.05
C TRP A 287 6.75 14.29 0.66
N LEU A 288 7.40 13.25 0.15
CA LEU A 288 7.48 11.94 0.79
C LEU A 288 8.85 11.74 1.45
N ASP A 289 8.90 11.00 2.54
CA ASP A 289 10.13 10.53 3.17
C ASP A 289 10.58 9.21 2.55
N PHE A 290 9.62 8.36 2.17
CA PHE A 290 9.88 7.18 1.35
C PHE A 290 8.70 6.81 0.46
N ALA A 291 9.01 6.13 -0.65
CA ALA A 291 8.08 5.65 -1.65
C ALA A 291 8.06 4.11 -1.67
N CYS A 292 6.86 3.52 -1.73
CA CYS A 292 6.66 2.08 -1.83
C CYS A 292 5.86 1.76 -3.08
N HIS A 293 6.54 1.42 -4.19
CA HIS A 293 5.85 1.02 -5.41
C HIS A 293 5.32 -0.41 -5.29
N MET A 294 4.12 -0.64 -5.77
CA MET A 294 3.46 -1.95 -5.73
C MET A 294 3.97 -2.85 -6.87
N ASP A 295 5.21 -3.34 -6.74
CA ASP A 295 5.90 -4.18 -7.74
C ASP A 295 5.51 -5.65 -7.60
N TYR A 296 4.21 -5.94 -7.68
CA TYR A 296 3.62 -7.25 -7.41
C TYR A 296 3.81 -8.21 -8.59
N VAL A 297 5.06 -8.46 -8.95
CA VAL A 297 5.47 -9.41 -9.99
C VAL A 297 6.19 -10.60 -9.37
N GLU A 298 6.10 -11.77 -10.01
CA GLU A 298 6.71 -12.99 -9.49
C GLU A 298 8.20 -13.11 -9.83
N SER A 299 8.58 -12.68 -11.03
CA SER A 299 9.96 -12.76 -11.51
C SER A 299 10.86 -11.72 -10.83
N ALA A 300 11.94 -12.17 -10.17
CA ALA A 300 12.94 -11.28 -9.60
C ALA A 300 13.67 -10.43 -10.67
N ALA A 301 13.80 -10.91 -11.90
CA ALA A 301 14.38 -10.15 -13.01
C ALA A 301 13.44 -8.99 -13.43
N MET A 302 12.14 -9.27 -13.56
CA MET A 302 11.13 -8.27 -13.87
C MET A 302 11.00 -7.24 -12.73
N PHE A 303 11.01 -7.69 -11.48
CA PHE A 303 11.04 -6.84 -10.30
C PHE A 303 12.23 -5.87 -10.34
N ARG A 304 13.44 -6.39 -10.54
CA ARG A 304 14.68 -5.57 -10.66
C ARG A 304 14.59 -4.53 -11.78
N SER A 305 14.02 -4.89 -12.92
CA SER A 305 13.83 -3.98 -14.06
C SER A 305 12.88 -2.83 -13.72
N GLN A 306 11.75 -3.12 -13.08
CA GLN A 306 10.78 -2.11 -12.65
C GLN A 306 11.39 -1.16 -11.60
N VAL A 307 12.06 -1.71 -10.60
CA VAL A 307 12.69 -0.91 -9.53
C VAL A 307 13.77 0.03 -10.09
N ARG A 308 14.56 -0.39 -11.09
CA ARG A 308 15.54 0.51 -11.74
C ARG A 308 14.88 1.74 -12.36
N THR A 309 13.80 1.56 -13.12
CA THR A 309 13.04 2.68 -13.70
C THR A 309 12.51 3.63 -12.62
N GLN A 310 12.06 3.07 -11.49
CA GLN A 310 11.57 3.88 -10.38
C GLN A 310 12.68 4.64 -9.66
N MET A 311 13.87 4.04 -9.49
CA MET A 311 15.03 4.73 -8.90
C MET A 311 15.40 6.01 -9.65
N GLU A 312 15.35 6.00 -10.98
CA GLU A 312 15.60 7.17 -11.82
C GLU A 312 14.56 8.26 -11.58
N ALA A 313 13.28 7.89 -11.48
CA ALA A 313 12.17 8.81 -11.31
C ALA A 313 12.03 9.36 -9.87
N VAL A 314 12.34 8.54 -8.86
CA VAL A 314 12.34 8.93 -7.43
C VAL A 314 13.48 9.90 -7.13
N GLY A 315 14.63 9.70 -7.74
CA GLY A 315 15.82 10.52 -7.49
C GLY A 315 16.43 10.29 -6.10
N LYS A 316 17.14 11.31 -5.57
CA LYS A 316 17.94 11.18 -4.34
C LYS A 316 17.27 11.75 -3.08
N LYS A 317 16.16 12.49 -3.20
CA LYS A 317 15.52 13.17 -2.06
C LYS A 317 14.63 12.24 -1.23
N VAL A 318 14.09 11.21 -1.84
CA VAL A 318 13.12 10.28 -1.26
C VAL A 318 13.71 8.87 -1.24
N LYS A 319 13.57 8.16 -0.14
CA LYS A 319 13.98 6.76 -0.06
C LYS A 319 13.02 5.89 -0.86
N LEU A 320 13.56 4.90 -1.57
CA LEU A 320 12.74 3.91 -2.26
C LEU A 320 12.80 2.60 -1.47
N TYR A 321 11.62 2.13 -1.02
CA TYR A 321 11.41 0.83 -0.37
C TYR A 321 10.41 0.02 -1.20
N PRO A 322 10.85 -0.66 -2.26
CA PRO A 322 9.96 -1.35 -3.20
C PRO A 322 9.00 -2.29 -2.51
N GLY A 323 7.77 -2.35 -3.01
CA GLY A 323 6.72 -3.24 -2.52
C GLY A 323 6.79 -4.61 -3.18
N ILE A 324 6.90 -5.65 -2.38
CA ILE A 324 6.96 -7.04 -2.81
C ILE A 324 5.60 -7.71 -2.56
N GLY A 325 5.00 -8.30 -3.58
CA GLY A 325 3.62 -8.77 -3.57
C GLY A 325 3.43 -10.22 -3.13
N LEU A 326 3.91 -10.63 -1.96
CA LEU A 326 3.79 -12.02 -1.46
C LEU A 326 2.37 -12.59 -1.60
N SER A 327 1.34 -11.85 -1.23
CA SER A 327 -0.05 -12.31 -1.27
C SER A 327 -0.70 -12.17 -2.66
N CYS A 328 0.01 -11.61 -3.64
CA CYS A 328 -0.46 -11.44 -5.01
C CYS A 328 0.04 -12.53 -5.98
N TRP A 329 0.92 -13.42 -5.53
CA TRP A 329 1.51 -14.48 -6.35
C TRP A 329 0.66 -15.74 -6.34
N GLU A 330 0.91 -16.63 -7.31
CA GLU A 330 0.38 -17.98 -7.24
C GLU A 330 0.93 -18.72 -6.02
N ASN A 331 0.08 -19.53 -5.38
CA ASN A 331 0.47 -20.31 -4.21
C ASN A 331 1.00 -21.69 -4.64
N ASP A 332 2.23 -21.69 -5.12
CA ASP A 332 2.92 -22.87 -5.66
C ASP A 332 3.97 -23.47 -4.69
N GLY A 333 3.99 -23.00 -3.46
CA GLY A 333 4.96 -23.42 -2.42
C GLY A 333 6.36 -22.82 -2.56
N THR A 334 6.60 -21.90 -3.52
CA THR A 334 7.91 -21.25 -3.74
C THR A 334 8.02 -19.86 -3.13
N ASP A 335 7.01 -19.44 -2.39
CA ASP A 335 6.87 -18.07 -1.86
C ASP A 335 8.09 -17.57 -1.10
N GLY A 336 8.64 -18.37 -0.19
CA GLY A 336 9.79 -18.00 0.61
C GLY A 336 11.05 -17.76 -0.22
N VAL A 337 11.26 -18.60 -1.23
CA VAL A 337 12.38 -18.49 -2.17
C VAL A 337 12.23 -17.25 -3.04
N ARG A 338 11.03 -17.03 -3.57
CA ARG A 338 10.69 -15.91 -4.43
C ARG A 338 10.86 -14.59 -3.68
N LEU A 339 10.35 -14.52 -2.45
CA LEU A 339 10.49 -13.36 -1.58
C LEU A 339 11.96 -13.06 -1.25
N ALA A 340 12.72 -14.08 -0.85
CA ALA A 340 14.15 -13.92 -0.56
C ALA A 340 14.94 -13.42 -1.78
N LYS A 341 14.67 -13.93 -2.97
CA LYS A 341 15.31 -13.46 -4.22
C LYS A 341 14.95 -12.01 -4.56
N GLN A 342 13.75 -11.55 -4.27
CA GLN A 342 13.38 -10.15 -4.48
C GLN A 342 13.98 -9.24 -3.41
N ILE A 343 14.11 -9.69 -2.16
CA ILE A 343 14.86 -8.97 -1.11
C ILE A 343 16.33 -8.80 -1.53
N GLU A 344 16.98 -9.84 -2.02
CA GLU A 344 18.35 -9.73 -2.53
C GLU A 344 18.44 -8.76 -3.73
N ALA A 345 17.46 -8.78 -4.63
CA ALA A 345 17.42 -7.81 -5.73
C ALA A 345 17.36 -6.35 -5.25
N VAL A 346 16.64 -6.07 -4.16
CA VAL A 346 16.63 -4.75 -3.50
C VAL A 346 18.02 -4.37 -3.00
N ARG A 347 18.73 -5.31 -2.38
CA ARG A 347 20.08 -5.11 -1.84
C ARG A 347 21.13 -4.93 -2.91
N GLU A 348 21.06 -5.71 -4.00
CA GLU A 348 21.91 -5.59 -5.18
C GLU A 348 21.77 -4.23 -5.88
N LEU A 349 20.59 -3.63 -5.80
CA LEU A 349 20.32 -2.28 -6.29
C LEU A 349 20.77 -1.17 -5.33
N GLY A 350 21.34 -1.51 -4.18
CA GLY A 350 21.85 -0.56 -3.20
C GLY A 350 20.75 0.17 -2.41
N LEU A 351 19.52 -0.37 -2.38
CA LEU A 351 18.40 0.24 -1.66
C LEU A 351 18.45 -0.13 -0.17
N GLY A 352 17.94 0.78 0.66
CA GLY A 352 17.98 0.68 2.12
C GLY A 352 16.80 -0.06 2.76
N GLY A 353 15.99 -0.79 1.98
CA GLY A 353 14.88 -1.56 2.53
C GLY A 353 13.78 -1.88 1.54
N PHE A 354 12.76 -2.55 2.04
CA PHE A 354 11.62 -3.04 1.26
C PHE A 354 10.34 -3.08 2.11
N THR A 355 9.20 -3.22 1.45
CA THR A 355 7.90 -3.41 2.09
C THR A 355 7.19 -4.60 1.47
N VAL A 356 6.63 -5.52 2.26
CA VAL A 356 5.98 -6.74 1.76
C VAL A 356 4.46 -6.63 1.90
N PHE A 357 3.73 -6.98 0.87
CA PHE A 357 2.28 -7.12 0.87
C PHE A 357 1.91 -8.60 0.79
N ASN A 358 1.20 -9.17 1.70
CA ASN A 358 0.49 -8.64 2.85
C ASN A 358 0.82 -9.47 4.09
N PHE A 359 0.71 -8.88 5.29
CA PHE A 359 0.86 -9.58 6.57
C PHE A 359 -0.42 -10.36 6.88
N ASP A 360 -0.45 -11.59 6.43
CA ASP A 360 -1.56 -12.53 6.52
C ASP A 360 -1.07 -13.97 6.84
N ARG A 361 -1.94 -14.94 6.76
CA ARG A 361 -1.61 -16.36 6.99
C ARG A 361 -0.53 -16.91 6.03
N ARG A 362 -0.38 -16.31 4.84
CA ARG A 362 0.69 -16.69 3.89
C ARG A 362 2.04 -16.21 4.41
N ALA A 363 2.11 -14.97 4.87
CA ALA A 363 3.29 -14.44 5.55
C ALA A 363 3.66 -15.27 6.79
N GLU A 364 2.67 -15.68 7.58
CA GLU A 364 2.89 -16.52 8.76
C GLU A 364 3.64 -17.82 8.45
N ARG A 365 3.36 -18.45 7.30
CA ARG A 365 4.06 -19.67 6.87
C ARG A 365 5.47 -19.41 6.34
N VAL A 366 5.71 -18.26 5.74
CA VAL A 366 6.96 -17.95 5.04
C VAL A 366 8.03 -17.32 5.94
N LEU A 367 7.61 -16.50 6.89
CA LEU A 367 8.51 -15.69 7.72
C LEU A 367 9.54 -16.52 8.50
N PRO A 368 9.21 -17.68 9.13
CA PRO A 368 10.19 -18.49 9.84
C PRO A 368 11.34 -18.98 8.95
N LEU A 369 11.10 -19.19 7.65
CA LEU A 369 12.17 -19.53 6.70
C LEU A 369 13.09 -18.32 6.47
N LEU A 370 12.54 -17.13 6.28
CA LEU A 370 13.33 -15.91 6.02
C LEU A 370 14.23 -15.55 7.21
N ARG A 371 13.79 -15.81 8.43
CA ARG A 371 14.56 -15.60 9.65
C ARG A 371 15.85 -16.42 9.70
N THR A 372 15.93 -17.53 8.99
CA THR A 372 17.17 -18.33 8.89
C THR A 372 18.27 -17.65 8.09
N GLY A 373 17.93 -16.56 7.38
CA GLY A 373 18.85 -15.84 6.50
C GLY A 373 18.46 -14.37 6.33
N VAL A 374 17.75 -14.04 5.24
CA VAL A 374 17.58 -12.65 4.75
C VAL A 374 16.92 -11.67 5.72
N THR A 375 16.26 -12.13 6.75
CA THR A 375 15.75 -11.27 7.84
C THR A 375 16.42 -11.56 9.20
N ARG A 376 17.44 -12.41 9.24
CA ARG A 376 18.22 -12.67 10.46
C ARG A 376 18.97 -11.40 10.87
N GLU A 377 18.78 -10.99 12.10
CA GLU A 377 19.60 -9.96 12.76
C GLU A 377 20.81 -10.67 13.41
N ASP A 378 22.04 -10.27 13.07
CA ASP A 378 23.28 -10.78 13.67
C ASP A 378 23.51 -10.18 15.05
#